data_3f0e277876f4e905d09470b72f085d4c
#
_entry.id   3f0e277876f4e905d09470b72f085d4c
#
_cell.length_a   1.000
_cell.length_b   1.000
_cell.length_c   1.000
_cell.angle_alpha   90.00
_cell.angle_beta   90.00
_cell.angle_gamma   90.00
#
_symmetry.space_group_name_H-M   'P 1'
#
loop_
_entity.id
_entity.type
_entity.pdbx_description
1 polymer ?
#
loop_
_entity_poly.entity_id
_entity_poly.type
_entity_poly.pdbx_seq_one_letter_code
_entity_poly.pdbx_strand_id
1 'polypeptide(L)'
;MDVNSEEMSFMEYVIRPAATKTLAVAGTQARFPVQNIYCVGRNYADHALEMGHDPDREPPFFFMKPAYGILPDQGVMTYPALSTDVHHEVELVVALAAGGQNITVESAMDCVYGYGVGIDMTRRDLQAQAKLQGRPWEAGKSFLHAAPCSALAPIEQTGIVDRGSIWLDINGERRQAGDLQQMIWKVPEVISRLSTLFVLQPGDLIYTGTPAGVGPVVRGDLIRAHIEGIGELQISVA
;
A
#
# COMPACT_ATOMS: atom_id res chain seq x y z
N MET A 1 -3.76 -14.51 -47.64
CA MET A 1 -2.54 -15.18 -47.24
C MET A 1 -2.36 -14.93 -45.76
N ASP A 2 -2.40 -16.00 -45.04
CA ASP A 2 -2.79 -16.13 -43.65
C ASP A 2 -1.87 -15.44 -42.66
N VAL A 3 -2.53 -14.71 -41.83
CA VAL A 3 -1.95 -14.12 -40.59
C VAL A 3 -1.80 -15.23 -39.57
N ASN A 4 -0.62 -15.34 -39.05
CA ASN A 4 -0.23 -16.20 -37.96
C ASN A 4 -1.24 -16.09 -36.81
N SER A 5 -2.01 -17.15 -36.60
CA SER A 5 -2.58 -17.46 -35.31
C SER A 5 -1.41 -17.78 -34.38
N GLU A 6 -1.08 -16.82 -33.51
CA GLU A 6 -0.18 -17.07 -32.40
C GLU A 6 -0.78 -18.22 -31.59
N GLU A 7 -0.14 -19.37 -31.64
CA GLU A 7 -0.38 -20.45 -30.71
C GLU A 7 -0.09 -19.92 -29.31
N MET A 8 -1.13 -19.53 -28.60
CA MET A 8 -1.05 -19.41 -27.14
C MET A 8 -0.73 -20.80 -26.62
N SER A 9 0.54 -21.03 -26.31
CA SER A 9 0.99 -22.20 -25.59
C SER A 9 0.21 -22.27 -24.28
N PHE A 10 -0.80 -23.16 -24.21
CA PHE A 10 -1.50 -23.45 -22.97
C PHE A 10 -0.52 -24.20 -22.08
N MET A 11 0.07 -23.46 -21.14
CA MET A 11 0.89 -24.07 -20.11
C MET A 11 0.00 -24.96 -19.24
N GLU A 12 0.33 -26.24 -19.14
CA GLU A 12 -0.36 -27.18 -18.26
C GLU A 12 0.18 -27.06 -16.85
N TYR A 13 -0.71 -26.88 -15.87
CA TYR A 13 -0.36 -26.75 -14.46
C TYR A 13 -0.85 -27.96 -13.69
N VAL A 14 -0.03 -28.48 -12.79
CA VAL A 14 -0.40 -29.60 -11.89
C VAL A 14 -1.47 -29.20 -10.86
N ILE A 15 -1.60 -27.92 -10.57
CA ILE A 15 -2.69 -27.31 -9.79
C ILE A 15 -3.14 -26.02 -10.48
N ARG A 16 -4.42 -25.70 -10.36
CA ARG A 16 -4.93 -24.45 -10.93
C ARG A 16 -4.25 -23.24 -10.27
N PRO A 17 -3.59 -22.33 -11.02
CA PRO A 17 -3.04 -21.10 -10.46
C PRO A 17 -4.13 -20.25 -9.81
N ALA A 18 -3.78 -19.57 -8.71
CA ALA A 18 -4.67 -18.58 -8.13
C ALA A 18 -4.90 -17.42 -9.12
N ALA A 19 -6.11 -16.87 -9.11
CA ALA A 19 -6.40 -15.69 -9.91
C ALA A 19 -5.55 -14.50 -9.44
N THR A 20 -4.99 -13.76 -10.39
CA THR A 20 -4.26 -12.51 -10.10
C THR A 20 -5.16 -11.52 -9.38
N LYS A 21 -4.71 -10.98 -8.26
CA LYS A 21 -5.39 -9.88 -7.60
C LYS A 21 -5.29 -8.62 -8.45
N THR A 22 -6.37 -7.86 -8.53
CA THR A 22 -6.40 -6.66 -9.37
C THR A 22 -7.08 -5.51 -8.64
N LEU A 23 -6.67 -4.28 -8.98
CA LEU A 23 -7.34 -3.05 -8.58
C LEU A 23 -8.12 -2.44 -9.74
N ALA A 24 -9.17 -1.70 -9.44
CA ALA A 24 -9.86 -0.86 -10.41
C ALA A 24 -8.94 0.31 -10.79
N VAL A 25 -9.18 0.87 -11.97
CA VAL A 25 -8.50 2.08 -12.45
C VAL A 25 -9.57 3.13 -12.77
N ALA A 26 -9.39 4.34 -12.27
CA ALA A 26 -10.32 5.43 -12.51
C ALA A 26 -10.45 5.74 -14.02
N GLY A 27 -11.68 5.96 -14.46
CA GLY A 27 -11.97 6.31 -15.86
C GLY A 27 -11.91 5.17 -16.88
N THR A 28 -11.69 3.91 -16.45
CA THR A 28 -11.63 2.77 -17.38
C THR A 28 -12.21 1.49 -16.77
N GLN A 29 -12.56 0.52 -17.65
CA GLN A 29 -12.92 -0.84 -17.23
C GLN A 29 -11.69 -1.76 -17.08
N ALA A 30 -10.52 -1.32 -17.53
CA ALA A 30 -9.28 -2.06 -17.37
C ALA A 30 -8.93 -2.26 -15.89
N ARG A 31 -8.18 -3.32 -15.60
CA ARG A 31 -7.78 -3.67 -14.24
C ARG A 31 -6.26 -3.64 -14.13
N PHE A 32 -5.76 -3.07 -13.05
CA PHE A 32 -4.33 -3.10 -12.72
C PHE A 32 -4.00 -4.43 -12.01
N PRO A 33 -3.11 -5.28 -12.55
CA PRO A 33 -2.69 -6.52 -11.91
C PRO A 33 -1.72 -6.22 -10.76
N VAL A 34 -1.96 -6.82 -9.58
CA VAL A 34 -1.10 -6.63 -8.41
C VAL A 34 -0.10 -7.78 -8.32
N GLN A 35 1.20 -7.45 -8.28
CA GLN A 35 2.31 -8.38 -8.09
C GLN A 35 2.75 -8.39 -6.61
N ASN A 36 3.65 -7.52 -6.24
CA ASN A 36 4.15 -7.39 -4.89
C ASN A 36 3.56 -6.14 -4.21
N ILE A 37 3.48 -6.16 -2.89
CA ILE A 37 3.11 -5.00 -2.08
C ILE A 37 4.27 -4.74 -1.14
N TYR A 38 4.99 -3.65 -1.40
CA TYR A 38 6.03 -3.13 -0.53
C TYR A 38 5.46 -2.05 0.37
N CYS A 39 5.91 -1.98 1.60
CA CYS A 39 5.50 -0.96 2.56
C CYS A 39 6.72 -0.29 3.16
N VAL A 40 6.65 1.02 3.33
CA VAL A 40 7.73 1.83 3.91
C VAL A 40 7.45 2.05 5.39
N GLY A 41 8.37 1.62 6.25
CA GLY A 41 8.25 1.90 7.68
C GLY A 41 8.74 3.31 8.04
N ARG A 42 7.96 4.01 8.91
CA ARG A 42 8.36 5.29 9.54
C ARG A 42 8.69 6.42 8.57
N ASN A 43 7.81 6.70 7.62
CA ASN A 43 8.04 7.74 6.61
C ASN A 43 7.42 9.12 6.95
N TYR A 44 6.88 9.31 8.17
CA TYR A 44 6.38 10.59 8.67
C TYR A 44 7.00 10.87 10.04
N ALA A 45 7.54 12.09 10.24
CA ALA A 45 8.26 12.44 11.47
C ALA A 45 7.36 12.35 12.71
N ASP A 46 6.15 12.89 12.64
CA ASP A 46 5.20 12.88 13.76
C ASP A 46 4.77 11.46 14.13
N HIS A 47 4.59 10.58 13.15
CA HIS A 47 4.31 9.17 13.39
C HIS A 47 5.53 8.46 14.01
N ALA A 48 6.76 8.77 13.58
CA ALA A 48 7.97 8.23 14.19
C ALA A 48 8.06 8.59 15.68
N LEU A 49 7.77 9.85 16.03
CA LEU A 49 7.71 10.34 17.42
C LEU A 49 6.60 9.64 18.22
N GLU A 50 5.38 9.50 17.68
CA GLU A 50 4.26 8.80 18.30
C GLU A 50 4.62 7.36 18.66
N MET A 51 5.43 6.70 17.81
CA MET A 51 5.91 5.34 18.01
C MET A 51 7.17 5.24 18.88
N GLY A 52 7.64 6.36 19.46
CA GLY A 52 8.80 6.42 20.37
C GLY A 52 10.15 6.32 19.67
N HIS A 53 10.23 6.74 18.40
CA HIS A 53 11.47 6.73 17.61
C HIS A 53 11.95 8.16 17.32
N ASP A 54 13.26 8.31 17.07
CA ASP A 54 13.86 9.55 16.62
C ASP A 54 13.39 9.84 15.18
N PRO A 55 12.90 11.07 14.88
CA PRO A 55 12.51 11.47 13.56
C PRO A 55 13.70 11.76 12.62
N ASP A 56 14.95 11.62 13.08
CA ASP A 56 16.10 11.77 12.22
C ASP A 56 15.98 10.89 10.98
N ARG A 57 16.48 11.39 9.85
CA ARG A 57 16.37 10.76 8.55
C ARG A 57 17.20 9.48 8.46
N GLU A 58 16.79 8.45 9.20
CA GLU A 58 17.33 7.11 9.05
C GLU A 58 16.99 6.56 7.64
N PRO A 59 17.83 5.68 7.07
CA PRO A 59 17.47 4.99 5.83
C PRO A 59 16.10 4.30 5.95
N PRO A 60 15.23 4.41 4.93
CA PRO A 60 13.92 3.77 4.99
C PRO A 60 14.10 2.26 5.07
N PHE A 61 13.31 1.59 5.88
CA PHE A 61 13.23 0.15 5.89
C PHE A 61 11.91 -0.29 5.27
N PHE A 62 11.92 -1.51 4.72
CA PHE A 62 10.80 -2.04 3.98
C PHE A 62 10.35 -3.37 4.56
N PHE A 63 9.06 -3.64 4.42
CA PHE A 63 8.46 -4.93 4.65
C PHE A 63 7.43 -5.19 3.55
N MET A 64 6.92 -6.40 3.46
CA MET A 64 6.01 -6.79 2.38
C MET A 64 4.67 -7.27 2.92
N LYS A 65 3.64 -7.09 2.09
CA LYS A 65 2.35 -7.75 2.24
C LYS A 65 2.09 -8.63 1.02
N PRO A 66 1.43 -9.78 1.17
CA PRO A 66 1.07 -10.61 0.04
C PRO A 66 -0.07 -9.97 -0.77
N ALA A 67 -0.10 -10.18 -2.08
CA ALA A 67 -1.15 -9.65 -2.95
C ALA A 67 -2.57 -10.10 -2.53
N TYR A 68 -2.72 -11.26 -1.87
CA TYR A 68 -4.02 -11.70 -1.34
C TYR A 68 -4.53 -10.80 -0.20
N GLY A 69 -3.67 -9.96 0.39
CA GLY A 69 -4.05 -8.94 1.38
C GLY A 69 -4.87 -7.78 0.82
N ILE A 70 -4.90 -7.60 -0.50
CA ILE A 70 -5.71 -6.56 -1.15
C ILE A 70 -7.19 -6.73 -0.80
N LEU A 71 -7.80 -5.62 -0.40
CA LEU A 71 -9.24 -5.45 -0.24
C LEU A 71 -9.64 -4.21 -1.06
N PRO A 72 -10.49 -4.35 -2.09
CA PRO A 72 -10.92 -3.20 -2.88
C PRO A 72 -11.87 -2.29 -2.09
N ASP A 73 -12.10 -1.09 -2.62
CA ASP A 73 -13.10 -0.15 -2.13
C ASP A 73 -14.47 -0.81 -1.94
N GLN A 74 -15.23 -0.36 -0.94
CA GLN A 74 -16.49 -0.93 -0.46
C GLN A 74 -16.36 -2.39 0.06
N GLY A 75 -15.14 -2.86 0.28
CA GLY A 75 -14.88 -4.20 0.79
C GLY A 75 -15.21 -4.36 2.28
N VAL A 76 -15.41 -5.61 2.68
CA VAL A 76 -15.62 -5.98 4.09
C VAL A 76 -14.36 -6.68 4.59
N MET A 77 -13.63 -6.03 5.50
CA MET A 77 -12.46 -6.60 6.16
C MET A 77 -12.91 -7.60 7.22
N THR A 78 -12.51 -8.85 7.07
CA THR A 78 -12.66 -9.83 8.15
C THR A 78 -11.66 -9.52 9.26
N TYR A 79 -12.16 -9.25 10.47
CA TYR A 79 -11.29 -9.03 11.61
C TYR A 79 -10.46 -10.30 11.91
N PRO A 80 -9.11 -10.21 11.96
CA PRO A 80 -8.26 -11.39 12.07
C PRO A 80 -8.39 -12.10 13.42
N ALA A 81 -8.53 -13.45 13.39
CA ALA A 81 -8.86 -14.25 14.56
C ALA A 81 -7.76 -14.28 15.66
N LEU A 82 -6.49 -14.05 15.30
CA LEU A 82 -5.35 -14.19 16.23
C LEU A 82 -4.87 -12.85 16.80
N SER A 83 -5.66 -11.78 16.65
CA SER A 83 -5.32 -10.46 17.18
C SER A 83 -6.52 -9.86 17.91
N THR A 84 -6.24 -9.12 18.96
CA THR A 84 -7.23 -8.30 19.69
C THR A 84 -6.95 -6.82 19.53
N ASP A 85 -5.91 -6.45 18.79
CA ASP A 85 -5.45 -5.08 18.61
C ASP A 85 -5.01 -4.83 17.17
N VAL A 86 -5.99 -4.52 16.30
CA VAL A 86 -5.78 -4.23 14.87
C VAL A 86 -5.90 -2.74 14.65
N HIS A 87 -4.85 -2.13 14.08
CA HIS A 87 -4.76 -0.70 13.81
C HIS A 87 -4.87 -0.38 12.33
N HIS A 88 -5.39 0.82 12.05
CA HIS A 88 -5.38 1.46 10.74
C HIS A 88 -4.13 2.34 10.56
N GLU A 89 -3.64 2.44 9.33
CA GLU A 89 -2.55 3.32 8.89
C GLU A 89 -2.88 3.79 7.47
N VAL A 90 -3.43 5.03 7.30
CA VAL A 90 -3.73 5.56 5.96
C VAL A 90 -2.46 5.95 5.23
N GLU A 91 -2.35 5.58 3.95
CA GLU A 91 -1.13 5.76 3.16
C GLU A 91 -1.44 6.13 1.70
N LEU A 92 -0.56 6.92 1.09
CA LEU A 92 -0.48 6.99 -0.36
C LEU A 92 0.03 5.64 -0.89
N VAL A 93 -0.66 5.09 -1.87
CA VAL A 93 -0.20 3.91 -2.62
C VAL A 93 0.30 4.35 -3.98
N VAL A 94 1.53 3.96 -4.31
CA VAL A 94 2.12 4.16 -5.63
C VAL A 94 2.09 2.85 -6.40
N ALA A 95 1.49 2.84 -7.59
CA ALA A 95 1.43 1.68 -8.48
C ALA A 95 2.48 1.82 -9.59
N LEU A 96 3.21 0.76 -9.90
CA LEU A 96 4.29 0.77 -10.88
C LEU A 96 3.87 0.15 -12.22
N ALA A 97 4.04 0.88 -13.33
CA ALA A 97 3.90 0.40 -14.71
C ALA A 97 5.18 -0.22 -15.27
N ALA A 98 6.31 0.15 -14.70
CA ALA A 98 7.63 -0.35 -15.06
C ALA A 98 8.44 -0.63 -13.79
N GLY A 99 9.59 -1.26 -13.94
CA GLY A 99 10.43 -1.59 -12.81
C GLY A 99 11.90 -1.72 -13.23
N GLY A 100 12.67 -2.39 -12.41
CA GLY A 100 14.10 -2.60 -12.62
C GLY A 100 14.84 -2.67 -11.31
N GLN A 101 16.16 -2.61 -11.40
CA GLN A 101 17.08 -2.61 -10.28
C GLN A 101 18.00 -1.39 -10.35
N ASN A 102 18.36 -0.82 -9.20
CA ASN A 102 19.19 0.38 -9.10
C ASN A 102 18.65 1.59 -9.89
N ILE A 103 17.34 1.79 -9.85
CA ILE A 103 16.66 2.92 -10.47
C ILE A 103 17.15 4.21 -9.80
N THR A 104 17.57 5.22 -10.58
CA THR A 104 17.99 6.51 -10.01
C THR A 104 16.79 7.33 -9.58
N VAL A 105 16.99 8.30 -8.67
CA VAL A 105 15.92 9.20 -8.22
C VAL A 105 15.30 9.96 -9.40
N GLU A 106 16.12 10.37 -10.37
CA GLU A 106 15.70 11.14 -11.54
C GLU A 106 14.79 10.34 -12.49
N SER A 107 14.99 9.01 -12.59
CA SER A 107 14.21 8.12 -13.45
C SER A 107 13.09 7.39 -12.71
N ALA A 108 13.00 7.52 -11.39
CA ALA A 108 12.06 6.77 -10.59
C ALA A 108 10.59 7.04 -10.96
N MET A 109 10.26 8.28 -11.32
CA MET A 109 8.89 8.64 -11.67
C MET A 109 8.43 8.08 -13.02
N ASP A 110 9.36 7.70 -13.91
CA ASP A 110 9.04 7.03 -15.19
C ASP A 110 8.46 5.62 -14.95
N CYS A 111 8.67 5.06 -13.76
CA CYS A 111 8.11 3.76 -13.38
C CYS A 111 6.65 3.86 -12.88
N VAL A 112 6.16 5.05 -12.54
CA VAL A 112 4.87 5.21 -11.88
C VAL A 112 3.71 5.13 -12.87
N TYR A 113 2.77 4.22 -12.61
CA TYR A 113 1.47 4.15 -13.29
C TYR A 113 0.48 5.17 -12.74
N GLY A 114 0.42 5.32 -11.43
CA GLY A 114 -0.55 6.15 -10.75
C GLY A 114 -0.59 5.91 -9.25
N TYR A 115 -1.64 6.42 -8.62
CA TYR A 115 -1.75 6.48 -7.17
C TYR A 115 -3.10 5.94 -6.69
N GLY A 116 -3.11 5.48 -5.44
CA GLY A 116 -4.33 5.08 -4.73
C GLY A 116 -4.31 5.53 -3.28
N VAL A 117 -5.48 5.48 -2.65
CA VAL A 117 -5.61 5.59 -1.20
C VAL A 117 -5.53 4.19 -0.62
N GLY A 118 -4.60 3.93 0.30
CA GLY A 118 -4.45 2.64 0.95
C GLY A 118 -4.57 2.71 2.47
N ILE A 119 -4.73 1.54 3.08
CA ILE A 119 -4.66 1.38 4.54
C ILE A 119 -3.75 0.20 4.84
N ASP A 120 -2.63 0.44 5.52
CA ASP A 120 -1.76 -0.62 6.04
C ASP A 120 -2.32 -1.16 7.35
N MET A 121 -3.25 -2.15 7.24
CA MET A 121 -3.83 -2.77 8.43
C MET A 121 -2.79 -3.60 9.16
N THR A 122 -2.73 -3.39 10.48
CA THR A 122 -1.67 -3.92 11.33
C THR A 122 -2.24 -4.65 12.54
N ARG A 123 -1.89 -5.91 12.75
CA ARG A 123 -2.07 -6.60 14.04
C ARG A 123 -1.00 -6.07 15.00
N ARG A 124 -1.34 -5.03 15.74
CA ARG A 124 -0.38 -4.25 16.53
C ARG A 124 0.25 -5.06 17.65
N ASP A 125 -0.52 -5.91 18.31
CA ASP A 125 -0.07 -6.84 19.33
C ASP A 125 1.02 -7.80 18.81
N LEU A 126 0.81 -8.41 17.65
CA LEU A 126 1.78 -9.32 17.03
C LEU A 126 3.03 -8.58 16.52
N GLN A 127 2.86 -7.38 15.98
CA GLN A 127 3.99 -6.54 15.58
C GLN A 127 4.83 -6.12 16.80
N ALA A 128 4.19 -5.71 17.90
CA ALA A 128 4.88 -5.36 19.13
C ALA A 128 5.70 -6.55 19.68
N GLN A 129 5.10 -7.75 19.70
CA GLN A 129 5.80 -8.96 20.08
C GLN A 129 7.01 -9.25 19.18
N ALA A 130 6.84 -9.12 17.84
CA ALA A 130 7.94 -9.32 16.90
C ALA A 130 9.08 -8.32 17.13
N LYS A 131 8.76 -7.02 17.36
CA LYS A 131 9.76 -6.00 17.69
C LYS A 131 10.56 -6.36 18.96
N LEU A 132 9.89 -6.75 20.04
CA LEU A 132 10.53 -7.12 21.30
C LEU A 132 11.48 -8.32 21.16
N GLN A 133 11.17 -9.23 20.24
CA GLN A 133 11.93 -10.47 20.01
C GLN A 133 12.93 -10.38 18.86
N GLY A 134 13.05 -9.22 18.19
CA GLY A 134 13.90 -9.07 17.01
C GLY A 134 13.49 -9.98 15.85
N ARG A 135 12.18 -10.28 15.72
CA ARG A 135 11.61 -11.15 14.70
C ARG A 135 11.03 -10.35 13.52
N PRO A 136 10.89 -10.97 12.35
CA PRO A 136 10.18 -10.38 11.20
C PRO A 136 8.74 -10.00 11.53
N TRP A 137 8.19 -9.01 10.79
CA TRP A 137 6.88 -8.41 11.09
C TRP A 137 5.71 -9.07 10.35
N GLU A 138 5.96 -10.10 9.54
CA GLU A 138 4.97 -10.73 8.67
C GLU A 138 3.70 -11.16 9.43
N ALA A 139 3.84 -11.72 10.64
CA ALA A 139 2.68 -12.09 11.46
C ALA A 139 1.79 -10.90 11.82
N GLY A 140 2.38 -9.70 11.98
CA GLY A 140 1.67 -8.46 12.26
C GLY A 140 1.14 -7.75 11.00
N LYS A 141 1.84 -7.88 9.87
CA LYS A 141 1.62 -7.08 8.66
C LYS A 141 1.00 -7.86 7.49
N SER A 142 1.14 -9.18 7.45
CA SER A 142 0.74 -10.02 6.30
C SER A 142 -0.42 -10.95 6.66
N PHE A 143 -1.65 -10.51 6.38
CA PHE A 143 -2.87 -11.29 6.61
C PHE A 143 -3.95 -10.93 5.57
N LEU A 144 -5.03 -11.72 5.54
CA LEU A 144 -6.16 -11.47 4.62
C LEU A 144 -6.77 -10.09 4.90
N HIS A 145 -6.98 -9.30 3.85
CA HIS A 145 -7.48 -7.92 3.90
C HIS A 145 -6.55 -6.93 4.62
N ALA A 146 -5.24 -7.24 4.71
CA ALA A 146 -4.27 -6.36 5.36
C ALA A 146 -3.87 -5.13 4.52
N ALA A 147 -4.27 -5.07 3.25
CA ALA A 147 -3.94 -4.00 2.32
C ALA A 147 -5.17 -3.47 1.56
N PRO A 148 -6.16 -2.85 2.23
CA PRO A 148 -7.22 -2.14 1.54
C PRO A 148 -6.64 -1.08 0.60
N CYS A 149 -7.21 -0.98 -0.63
CA CYS A 149 -6.77 -0.01 -1.63
C CYS A 149 -7.94 0.44 -2.51
N SER A 150 -8.02 1.73 -2.77
CA SER A 150 -8.99 2.34 -3.68
C SER A 150 -8.75 1.95 -5.15
N ALA A 151 -9.60 2.43 -6.05
CA ALA A 151 -9.24 2.52 -7.45
C ALA A 151 -7.97 3.37 -7.62
N LEU A 152 -7.13 3.02 -8.60
CA LEU A 152 -5.92 3.79 -8.93
C LEU A 152 -6.29 4.97 -9.85
N ALA A 153 -5.78 6.15 -9.52
CA ALA A 153 -5.82 7.33 -10.37
C ALA A 153 -4.52 7.37 -11.21
N PRO A 154 -4.60 7.27 -12.54
CA PRO A 154 -3.42 7.31 -13.42
C PRO A 154 -2.63 8.61 -13.29
N ILE A 155 -1.29 8.54 -13.35
CA ILE A 155 -0.41 9.72 -13.26
C ILE A 155 -0.66 10.73 -14.38
N GLU A 156 -1.14 10.29 -15.55
CA GLU A 156 -1.54 11.18 -16.65
C GLU A 156 -2.71 12.09 -16.26
N GLN A 157 -3.55 11.70 -15.30
CA GLN A 157 -4.69 12.48 -14.81
C GLN A 157 -4.34 13.32 -13.60
N THR A 158 -3.50 12.81 -12.70
CA THR A 158 -3.16 13.48 -11.43
C THR A 158 -1.92 14.36 -11.51
N GLY A 159 -1.03 14.10 -12.48
CA GLY A 159 0.35 14.59 -12.42
C GLY A 159 1.15 13.94 -11.29
N ILE A 160 2.29 14.53 -10.96
CA ILE A 160 3.12 14.09 -9.82
C ILE A 160 2.46 14.56 -8.52
N VAL A 161 2.21 13.61 -7.62
CA VAL A 161 1.58 13.85 -6.31
C VAL A 161 2.65 13.84 -5.22
N ASP A 162 3.03 15.02 -4.73
CA ASP A 162 4.03 15.24 -3.68
C ASP A 162 3.51 16.03 -2.48
N ARG A 163 2.24 16.48 -2.54
CA ARG A 163 1.55 17.30 -1.54
C ARG A 163 0.06 17.03 -1.57
N GLY A 164 -0.65 17.57 -0.59
CA GLY A 164 -2.10 17.46 -0.45
C GLY A 164 -2.50 16.72 0.81
N SER A 165 -3.72 17.01 1.25
CA SER A 165 -4.25 16.43 2.49
C SER A 165 -4.43 14.91 2.37
N ILE A 166 -4.04 14.20 3.44
CA ILE A 166 -4.29 12.78 3.65
C ILE A 166 -4.99 12.59 4.99
N TRP A 167 -6.10 11.85 5.02
CA TRP A 167 -6.83 11.64 6.25
C TRP A 167 -7.61 10.33 6.30
N LEU A 168 -7.98 9.92 7.52
CA LEU A 168 -8.83 8.76 7.78
C LEU A 168 -9.81 9.06 8.89
N ASP A 169 -11.08 8.67 8.68
CA ASP A 169 -12.17 8.73 9.63
C ASP A 169 -12.62 7.30 10.01
N ILE A 170 -13.03 7.11 11.26
CA ILE A 170 -13.76 5.93 11.72
C ILE A 170 -15.13 6.39 12.23
N ASN A 171 -16.19 5.84 11.65
CA ASN A 171 -17.59 6.17 11.99
C ASN A 171 -17.87 7.68 11.93
N GLY A 172 -17.21 8.40 11.01
CA GLY A 172 -17.35 9.84 10.82
C GLY A 172 -16.49 10.70 11.76
N GLU A 173 -15.68 10.11 12.62
CA GLU A 173 -14.74 10.82 13.49
C GLU A 173 -13.33 10.77 12.93
N ARG A 174 -12.67 11.94 12.77
CA ARG A 174 -11.29 12.05 12.27
C ARG A 174 -10.31 11.41 13.23
N ARG A 175 -9.54 10.43 12.71
CA ARG A 175 -8.49 9.71 13.46
C ARG A 175 -7.09 10.09 12.99
N GLN A 176 -6.88 10.16 11.67
CA GLN A 176 -5.60 10.58 11.11
C GLN A 176 -5.81 11.79 10.21
N ALA A 177 -4.88 12.72 10.26
CA ALA A 177 -4.79 13.86 9.35
C ALA A 177 -3.34 14.27 9.16
N GLY A 178 -2.94 14.55 7.93
CA GLY A 178 -1.61 14.97 7.56
C GLY A 178 -1.56 15.58 6.17
N ASP A 179 -0.37 15.80 5.68
CA ASP A 179 -0.08 16.24 4.33
C ASP A 179 1.04 15.39 3.72
N LEU A 180 0.94 15.05 2.44
CA LEU A 180 1.95 14.25 1.74
C LEU A 180 3.34 14.93 1.73
N GLN A 181 3.41 16.27 1.89
CA GLN A 181 4.68 16.97 2.06
C GLN A 181 5.45 16.56 3.33
N GLN A 182 4.77 16.00 4.33
CA GLN A 182 5.38 15.56 5.59
C GLN A 182 6.13 14.22 5.46
N MET A 183 6.02 13.54 4.31
CA MET A 183 6.85 12.35 4.06
C MET A 183 8.35 12.70 4.16
N ILE A 184 9.10 11.93 4.96
CA ILE A 184 10.56 12.04 5.14
C ILE A 184 11.27 11.67 3.84
N TRP A 185 10.89 10.54 3.25
CA TRP A 185 11.38 10.01 1.98
C TRP A 185 10.31 10.20 0.93
N LYS A 186 10.60 11.00 -0.09
CA LYS A 186 9.67 11.26 -1.20
C LYS A 186 9.55 10.05 -2.12
N VAL A 187 8.48 9.98 -2.87
CA VAL A 187 8.20 8.83 -3.77
C VAL A 187 9.40 8.44 -4.65
N PRO A 188 10.11 9.37 -5.35
CA PRO A 188 11.27 9.01 -6.16
C PRO A 188 12.41 8.39 -5.33
N GLU A 189 12.65 8.92 -4.13
CA GLU A 189 13.69 8.42 -3.22
C GLU A 189 13.34 7.01 -2.70
N VAL A 190 12.05 6.77 -2.39
CA VAL A 190 11.53 5.46 -1.97
C VAL A 190 11.73 4.43 -3.08
N ILE A 191 11.31 4.74 -4.32
CA ILE A 191 11.47 3.84 -5.48
C ILE A 191 12.96 3.54 -5.71
N SER A 192 13.79 4.57 -5.72
CA SER A 192 15.24 4.42 -5.92
C SER A 192 15.83 3.51 -4.84
N ARG A 193 15.55 3.78 -3.58
CA ARG A 193 16.10 2.99 -2.46
C ARG A 193 15.58 1.55 -2.47
N LEU A 194 14.28 1.35 -2.72
CA LEU A 194 13.66 0.04 -2.79
C LEU A 194 14.28 -0.81 -3.92
N SER A 195 14.55 -0.19 -5.07
CA SER A 195 15.16 -0.86 -6.23
C SER A 195 16.62 -1.29 -6.02
N THR A 196 17.30 -0.80 -4.99
CA THR A 196 18.63 -1.32 -4.62
C THR A 196 18.55 -2.65 -3.87
N LEU A 197 17.39 -2.94 -3.26
CA LEU A 197 17.16 -4.15 -2.46
C LEU A 197 16.38 -5.21 -3.25
N PHE A 198 15.48 -4.79 -4.13
CA PHE A 198 14.58 -5.66 -4.89
C PHE A 198 14.58 -5.29 -6.37
N VAL A 199 14.29 -6.28 -7.22
CA VAL A 199 14.00 -6.02 -8.63
C VAL A 199 12.51 -5.67 -8.73
N LEU A 200 12.21 -4.38 -8.92
CA LEU A 200 10.83 -3.91 -9.04
C LEU A 200 10.21 -4.37 -10.36
N GLN A 201 8.91 -4.64 -10.35
CA GLN A 201 8.18 -5.18 -11.48
C GLN A 201 6.96 -4.30 -11.82
N PRO A 202 6.50 -4.31 -13.08
CA PRO A 202 5.16 -3.81 -13.40
C PRO A 202 4.12 -4.55 -12.56
N GLY A 203 3.18 -3.81 -11.98
CA GLY A 203 2.18 -4.38 -11.07
C GLY A 203 2.55 -4.31 -9.58
N ASP A 204 3.76 -3.89 -9.23
CA ASP A 204 4.13 -3.66 -7.83
C ASP A 204 3.41 -2.43 -7.26
N LEU A 205 3.04 -2.53 -5.98
CA LEU A 205 2.48 -1.45 -5.19
C LEU A 205 3.47 -1.05 -4.09
N ILE A 206 3.55 0.24 -3.80
CA ILE A 206 4.34 0.78 -2.70
C ILE A 206 3.41 1.59 -1.79
N TYR A 207 3.21 1.12 -0.56
CA TYR A 207 2.57 1.84 0.53
C TYR A 207 3.63 2.72 1.17
N THR A 208 3.42 4.04 1.18
CA THR A 208 4.50 5.03 1.39
C THR A 208 4.68 5.47 2.83
N GLY A 209 3.96 4.88 3.77
CA GLY A 209 3.97 5.26 5.18
C GLY A 209 2.78 6.16 5.53
N THR A 210 2.51 6.27 6.82
CA THR A 210 1.30 6.86 7.40
C THR A 210 1.62 8.08 8.28
N PRO A 211 0.75 9.12 8.30
CA PRO A 211 0.84 10.20 9.29
C PRO A 211 0.45 9.71 10.70
N ALA A 212 0.67 10.55 11.72
CA ALA A 212 0.28 10.31 13.11
C ALA A 212 -1.23 10.09 13.27
N GLY A 213 -1.64 9.56 14.43
CA GLY A 213 -3.03 9.26 14.77
C GLY A 213 -3.46 7.83 14.45
N VAL A 214 -2.50 6.90 14.30
CA VAL A 214 -2.82 5.46 14.18
C VAL A 214 -3.55 4.96 15.41
N GLY A 215 -4.49 4.04 15.22
CA GLY A 215 -5.30 3.56 16.32
C GLY A 215 -6.09 2.30 16.00
N PRO A 216 -6.74 1.71 17.02
CA PRO A 216 -7.44 0.46 16.88
C PRO A 216 -8.74 0.60 16.08
N VAL A 217 -9.12 -0.49 15.42
CA VAL A 217 -10.44 -0.70 14.82
C VAL A 217 -11.14 -1.86 15.51
N VAL A 218 -12.47 -1.85 15.51
CA VAL A 218 -13.28 -2.94 16.04
C VAL A 218 -14.29 -3.41 15.00
N ARG A 219 -14.91 -4.57 15.24
CA ARG A 219 -16.01 -5.06 14.41
C ARG A 219 -17.17 -4.10 14.42
N GLY A 220 -17.73 -3.82 13.25
CA GLY A 220 -18.81 -2.85 13.03
C GLY A 220 -18.30 -1.48 12.60
N ASP A 221 -17.02 -1.20 12.67
CA ASP A 221 -16.48 0.09 12.22
C ASP A 221 -16.61 0.27 10.71
N LEU A 222 -16.95 1.51 10.32
CA LEU A 222 -16.87 2.03 8.97
C LEU A 222 -15.65 2.94 8.88
N ILE A 223 -14.70 2.57 8.05
CA ILE A 223 -13.45 3.32 7.84
C ILE A 223 -13.55 4.04 6.49
N ARG A 224 -13.28 5.34 6.49
CA ARG A 224 -13.21 6.17 5.30
C ARG A 224 -11.87 6.89 5.27
N ALA A 225 -11.15 6.75 4.17
CA ALA A 225 -9.85 7.39 3.96
C ALA A 225 -9.87 8.21 2.67
N HIS A 226 -9.09 9.28 2.62
CA HIS A 226 -9.06 10.21 1.49
C HIS A 226 -7.65 10.77 1.29
N ILE A 227 -7.30 10.98 0.03
CA ILE A 227 -6.13 11.77 -0.38
C ILE A 227 -6.57 12.76 -1.45
N GLU A 228 -6.25 14.03 -1.22
CA GLU A 228 -6.56 15.13 -2.13
C GLU A 228 -5.99 14.87 -3.54
N GLY A 229 -6.82 15.03 -4.55
CA GLY A 229 -6.46 14.79 -5.95
C GLY A 229 -6.41 13.31 -6.38
N ILE A 230 -6.55 12.35 -5.44
CA ILE A 230 -6.52 10.92 -5.72
C ILE A 230 -7.91 10.30 -5.59
N GLY A 231 -8.60 10.54 -4.47
CA GLY A 231 -9.94 10.01 -4.22
C GLY A 231 -10.13 9.47 -2.81
N GLU A 232 -11.05 8.52 -2.69
CA GLU A 232 -11.48 7.96 -1.41
C GLU A 232 -11.41 6.44 -1.42
N LEU A 233 -11.30 5.88 -0.22
CA LEU A 233 -11.42 4.46 0.08
C LEU A 233 -12.38 4.30 1.26
N GLN A 234 -13.37 3.43 1.12
CA GLN A 234 -14.26 3.08 2.21
C GLN A 234 -14.28 1.56 2.42
N ILE A 235 -14.12 1.11 3.64
CA ILE A 235 -14.25 -0.31 4.01
C ILE A 235 -15.02 -0.44 5.31
N SER A 236 -15.62 -1.61 5.56
CA SER A 236 -16.21 -1.97 6.85
C SER A 236 -15.46 -3.12 7.49
N VAL A 237 -15.56 -3.25 8.82
CA VAL A 237 -14.91 -4.29 9.62
C VAL A 237 -15.96 -5.27 10.14
N ALA A 238 -15.81 -6.59 9.83
CA ALA A 238 -16.74 -7.66 10.25
C ALA A 238 -16.11 -8.64 11.24
#